data_f3c752394999beb1dd79b9e45e8a17fe
#
_entry.id   f3c752394999beb1dd79b9e45e8a17fe
#
_cell.length_a   1.000
_cell.length_b   1.000
_cell.length_c   1.000
_cell.angle_alpha   90.00
_cell.angle_beta   90.00
_cell.angle_gamma   90.00
#
_symmetry.space_group_name_H-M   'P 1'
#
loop_
_entity.id
_entity.type
_entity.pdbx_description
1 polymer ?
#
loop_
_entity_poly.entity_id
_entity_poly.type
_entity_poly.pdbx_seq_one_letter_code
_entity_poly.pdbx_strand_id
1 'polypeptide(L)'
;MSAASELKARLERLAPVRVVTPPQLSSDEQLVLLLRRTGPLDQPISVVKRLREVKVGLRAGHQVLNKLASDGWAVCTVSRYEDMAALARDLVAMNVQVRRRVPAAEAVPDLAEARGKHGLSQREFADLLGVDVRTLQNWEQGRNRPDPAALSLMRVFAHAPEVFEEAISEPIVP
;
A
#
# COMPACT_ATOMS: atom_id res chain seq x y z
N MET A 1 -20.11 30.78 20.57
CA MET A 1 -19.99 30.00 19.31
C MET A 1 -19.84 28.54 19.67
N SER A 2 -20.65 27.66 19.13
CA SER A 2 -20.73 26.24 19.55
C SER A 2 -19.56 25.46 18.94
N ALA A 3 -18.96 24.51 19.72
CA ALA A 3 -17.91 23.59 19.26
C ALA A 3 -18.29 22.83 17.99
N ALA A 4 -19.59 22.61 17.74
CA ALA A 4 -20.11 22.01 16.51
C ALA A 4 -19.89 22.90 15.28
N SER A 5 -19.94 24.24 15.44
CA SER A 5 -19.70 25.20 14.35
C SER A 5 -18.23 25.25 13.94
N GLU A 6 -17.34 25.08 14.90
CA GLU A 6 -15.88 25.06 14.68
C GLU A 6 -15.43 23.76 14.01
N LEU A 7 -16.03 22.64 14.40
CA LEU A 7 -15.78 21.32 13.78
C LEU A 7 -16.24 21.30 12.33
N LYS A 8 -17.41 21.89 12.03
CA LYS A 8 -17.94 21.99 10.67
C LYS A 8 -17.04 22.85 9.78
N ALA A 9 -16.58 24.00 10.28
CA ALA A 9 -15.65 24.87 9.55
C ALA A 9 -14.28 24.25 9.33
N ARG A 10 -13.85 23.35 10.22
CA ARG A 10 -12.59 22.58 10.08
C ARG A 10 -12.74 21.43 9.07
N LEU A 11 -13.89 20.77 9.02
CA LEU A 11 -14.22 19.74 8.00
C LEU A 11 -14.35 20.35 6.59
N GLU A 12 -14.91 21.55 6.46
CA GLU A 12 -15.03 22.25 5.17
C GLU A 12 -13.67 22.75 4.62
N ARG A 13 -12.64 22.91 5.47
CA ARG A 13 -11.27 23.23 5.05
C ARG A 13 -10.44 22.01 4.65
N LEU A 14 -10.90 20.80 4.98
CA LEU A 14 -10.27 19.60 4.45
C LEU A 14 -10.65 19.51 2.98
N ALA A 15 -9.64 19.63 2.12
CA ALA A 15 -9.84 19.44 0.68
C ALA A 15 -10.64 18.15 0.45
N PRO A 16 -11.61 18.15 -0.48
CA PRO A 16 -12.42 16.98 -0.73
C PRO A 16 -11.48 15.80 -1.00
N VAL A 17 -11.62 14.75 -0.19
CA VAL A 17 -10.94 13.48 -0.45
C VAL A 17 -11.29 13.13 -1.89
N ARG A 18 -10.32 13.24 -2.79
CA ARG A 18 -10.50 12.75 -4.15
C ARG A 18 -10.77 11.26 -4.02
N VAL A 19 -12.02 10.89 -4.14
CA VAL A 19 -12.39 9.50 -4.37
C VAL A 19 -11.78 9.16 -5.72
N VAL A 20 -10.57 8.62 -5.69
CA VAL A 20 -9.96 8.04 -6.89
C VAL A 20 -10.82 6.83 -7.19
N THR A 21 -11.74 6.98 -8.14
CA THR A 21 -12.48 5.85 -8.68
C THR A 21 -11.42 4.86 -9.17
N PRO A 22 -11.35 3.65 -8.63
CA PRO A 22 -10.37 2.69 -9.09
C PRO A 22 -10.60 2.48 -10.59
N PRO A 23 -9.53 2.38 -11.41
CA PRO A 23 -9.68 2.10 -12.83
C PRO A 23 -10.55 0.87 -12.98
N GLN A 24 -11.53 0.92 -13.88
CA GLN A 24 -12.33 -0.26 -14.26
C GLN A 24 -11.38 -1.21 -14.99
N LEU A 25 -10.91 -2.21 -14.25
CA LEU A 25 -10.05 -3.26 -14.79
C LEU A 25 -10.89 -4.19 -15.66
N SER A 26 -10.35 -4.61 -16.79
CA SER A 26 -10.99 -5.61 -17.64
C SER A 26 -11.16 -6.91 -16.86
N SER A 27 -12.20 -7.69 -17.18
CA SER A 27 -12.56 -8.93 -16.47
C SER A 27 -11.47 -10.02 -16.43
N ASP A 28 -10.41 -9.86 -17.23
CA ASP A 28 -9.28 -10.79 -17.33
C ASP A 28 -8.02 -10.30 -16.60
N GLU A 29 -8.04 -9.10 -16.02
CA GLU A 29 -6.87 -8.56 -15.35
C GLU A 29 -6.67 -9.17 -13.96
N GLN A 30 -5.48 -9.72 -13.75
CA GLN A 30 -5.11 -10.31 -12.46
C GLN A 30 -4.75 -9.22 -11.45
N LEU A 31 -5.39 -9.26 -10.29
CA LEU A 31 -5.10 -8.39 -9.16
C LEU A 31 -4.33 -9.14 -8.08
N VAL A 32 -3.32 -8.50 -7.56
CA VAL A 32 -2.61 -8.99 -6.36
C VAL A 32 -3.21 -8.32 -5.14
N LEU A 33 -3.73 -9.15 -4.23
CA LEU A 33 -4.27 -8.73 -2.95
C LEU A 33 -3.29 -9.04 -1.83
N LEU A 34 -3.14 -8.08 -0.94
CA LEU A 34 -2.44 -8.19 0.33
C LEU A 34 -3.50 -8.32 1.42
N LEU A 35 -3.47 -9.43 2.14
CA LEU A 35 -4.38 -9.71 3.24
C LEU A 35 -3.59 -9.63 4.55
N ARG A 36 -4.15 -8.98 5.56
CA ARG A 36 -3.56 -8.85 6.88
C ARG A 36 -4.59 -9.23 7.94
N ARG A 37 -4.23 -10.12 8.83
CA ARG A 37 -5.02 -10.47 10.00
C ARG A 37 -4.99 -9.31 11.00
N THR A 38 -6.16 -8.89 11.47
CA THR A 38 -6.33 -7.79 12.44
C THR A 38 -6.84 -8.26 13.79
N GLY A 39 -7.18 -9.55 13.90
CA GLY A 39 -7.70 -10.17 15.12
C GLY A 39 -7.71 -11.71 15.02
N PRO A 40 -8.42 -12.41 15.90
CA PRO A 40 -8.59 -13.86 15.82
C PRO A 40 -9.26 -14.27 14.49
N LEU A 41 -8.84 -15.41 13.92
CA LEU A 41 -9.50 -16.01 12.75
C LEU A 41 -10.62 -16.96 13.22
N ASP A 42 -11.75 -16.39 13.61
CA ASP A 42 -12.88 -17.16 14.17
C ASP A 42 -13.66 -17.91 13.09
N GLN A 43 -13.57 -17.47 11.84
CA GLN A 43 -14.32 -18.02 10.71
C GLN A 43 -13.41 -18.41 9.52
N PRO A 44 -12.44 -19.32 9.70
CA PRO A 44 -11.46 -19.65 8.68
C PRO A 44 -12.08 -20.21 7.40
N ILE A 45 -13.14 -21.03 7.51
CA ILE A 45 -13.84 -21.61 6.37
C ILE A 45 -14.55 -20.52 5.56
N SER A 46 -15.13 -19.51 6.23
CA SER A 46 -15.81 -18.40 5.58
C SER A 46 -14.83 -17.54 4.77
N VAL A 47 -13.62 -17.31 5.27
CA VAL A 47 -12.55 -16.61 4.54
C VAL A 47 -12.23 -17.33 3.23
N VAL A 48 -12.03 -18.66 3.27
CA VAL A 48 -11.75 -19.46 2.06
C VAL A 48 -12.93 -19.44 1.09
N LYS A 49 -14.17 -19.52 1.60
CA LYS A 49 -15.38 -19.46 0.75
C LYS A 49 -15.45 -18.13 0.00
N ARG A 50 -15.20 -17.01 0.70
CA ARG A 50 -15.22 -15.68 0.08
C ARG A 50 -14.11 -15.52 -0.98
N LEU A 51 -12.90 -16.00 -0.72
CA LEU A 51 -11.82 -16.02 -1.71
C LEU A 51 -12.14 -16.85 -2.94
N ARG A 52 -12.91 -17.94 -2.80
CA ARG A 52 -13.35 -18.76 -3.94
C ARG A 52 -14.31 -18.01 -4.86
N GLU A 53 -15.15 -17.13 -4.35
CA GLU A 53 -16.07 -16.33 -5.17
C GLU A 53 -15.31 -15.41 -6.15
N VAL A 54 -14.12 -14.97 -5.78
CA VAL A 54 -13.20 -14.22 -6.65
C VAL A 54 -12.19 -15.13 -7.38
N LYS A 55 -12.57 -16.39 -7.57
CA LYS A 55 -11.83 -17.43 -8.32
C LYS A 55 -10.46 -17.80 -7.73
N VAL A 56 -10.22 -17.58 -6.44
CA VAL A 56 -9.07 -18.19 -5.76
C VAL A 56 -9.32 -19.69 -5.62
N GLY A 57 -8.43 -20.51 -6.18
CA GLY A 57 -8.53 -21.97 -6.08
C GLY A 57 -8.46 -22.45 -4.62
N LEU A 58 -9.11 -23.60 -4.33
CA LEU A 58 -9.20 -24.13 -2.97
C LEU A 58 -7.83 -24.30 -2.29
N ARG A 59 -6.86 -24.85 -3.02
CA ARG A 59 -5.48 -25.03 -2.52
C ARG A 59 -4.82 -23.69 -2.19
N ALA A 60 -4.97 -22.70 -3.06
CA ALA A 60 -4.45 -21.36 -2.84
C ALA A 60 -5.15 -20.68 -1.64
N GLY A 61 -6.46 -20.84 -1.51
CA GLY A 61 -7.24 -20.34 -0.37
C GLY A 61 -6.76 -20.93 0.96
N HIS A 62 -6.46 -22.23 1.01
CA HIS A 62 -5.87 -22.86 2.21
C HIS A 62 -4.45 -22.36 2.50
N GLN A 63 -3.63 -22.13 1.48
CA GLN A 63 -2.29 -21.56 1.68
C GLN A 63 -2.37 -20.15 2.23
N VAL A 64 -3.30 -19.32 1.72
CA VAL A 64 -3.58 -17.98 2.25
C VAL A 64 -3.99 -18.05 3.72
N LEU A 65 -4.92 -18.96 4.05
CA LEU A 65 -5.38 -19.14 5.42
C LEU A 65 -4.25 -19.55 6.37
N ASN A 66 -3.42 -20.51 5.98
CA ASN A 66 -2.27 -20.94 6.77
C ASN A 66 -1.30 -19.78 7.03
N LYS A 67 -0.99 -18.98 6.00
CA LYS A 67 -0.13 -17.80 6.16
C LYS A 67 -0.76 -16.71 7.05
N LEU A 68 -2.06 -16.46 6.91
CA LEU A 68 -2.77 -15.55 7.81
C LEU A 68 -2.73 -16.05 9.27
N ALA A 69 -2.76 -17.35 9.48
CA ALA A 69 -2.67 -17.93 10.82
C ALA A 69 -1.25 -17.86 11.41
N SER A 70 -0.22 -18.23 10.63
CA SER A 70 1.18 -18.25 11.09
C SER A 70 1.83 -16.86 11.10
N ASP A 71 1.77 -16.16 9.98
CA ASP A 71 2.56 -14.94 9.73
C ASP A 71 1.74 -13.65 9.96
N GLY A 72 0.41 -13.79 10.10
CA GLY A 72 -0.51 -12.66 10.22
C GLY A 72 -0.81 -11.93 8.89
N TRP A 73 -0.18 -12.33 7.79
CA TRP A 73 -0.41 -11.75 6.47
C TRP A 73 -0.25 -12.78 5.35
N ALA A 74 -0.85 -12.51 4.20
CA ALA A 74 -0.76 -13.35 3.02
C ALA A 74 -0.92 -12.52 1.75
N VAL A 75 -0.48 -13.10 0.63
CA VAL A 75 -0.69 -12.56 -0.71
C VAL A 75 -1.48 -13.56 -1.52
N CYS A 76 -2.48 -13.10 -2.26
CA CYS A 76 -3.17 -13.91 -3.24
C CYS A 76 -3.45 -13.14 -4.53
N THR A 77 -3.54 -13.87 -5.64
CA THR A 77 -3.91 -13.31 -6.93
C THR A 77 -5.36 -13.69 -7.22
N VAL A 78 -6.16 -12.70 -7.60
CA VAL A 78 -7.56 -12.88 -7.99
C VAL A 78 -7.74 -12.53 -9.47
N SER A 79 -8.58 -13.29 -10.16
CA SER A 79 -8.82 -13.14 -11.60
C SER A 79 -10.20 -12.58 -11.94
N ARG A 80 -10.99 -12.19 -10.94
CA ARG A 80 -12.30 -11.58 -11.12
C ARG A 80 -12.51 -10.41 -10.18
N TYR A 81 -13.04 -9.33 -10.74
CA TYR A 81 -13.23 -8.06 -10.03
C TYR A 81 -14.66 -7.55 -10.26
N GLU A 82 -15.64 -8.17 -9.63
CA GLU A 82 -17.02 -7.69 -9.75
C GLU A 82 -17.45 -6.81 -8.57
N ASP A 83 -17.05 -7.13 -7.35
CA ASP A 83 -17.34 -6.30 -6.18
C ASP A 83 -16.26 -6.44 -5.09
N MET A 84 -15.12 -5.80 -5.32
CA MET A 84 -14.03 -5.78 -4.33
C MET A 84 -14.42 -5.09 -3.02
N ALA A 85 -15.37 -4.17 -3.07
CA ALA A 85 -15.83 -3.48 -1.86
C ALA A 85 -16.62 -4.45 -0.96
N ALA A 86 -17.46 -5.31 -1.56
CA ALA A 86 -18.15 -6.37 -0.80
C ALA A 86 -17.16 -7.38 -0.24
N LEU A 87 -16.22 -7.87 -1.06
CA LEU A 87 -15.17 -8.79 -0.58
C LEU A 87 -14.41 -8.19 0.60
N ALA A 88 -13.99 -6.93 0.49
CA ALA A 88 -13.25 -6.25 1.54
C ALA A 88 -14.08 -6.11 2.82
N ARG A 89 -15.35 -5.70 2.73
CA ARG A 89 -16.26 -5.61 3.88
C ARG A 89 -16.40 -6.95 4.60
N ASP A 90 -16.64 -8.01 3.85
CA ASP A 90 -16.88 -9.32 4.42
C ASP A 90 -15.61 -9.90 5.06
N LEU A 91 -14.45 -9.70 4.44
CA LEU A 91 -13.18 -10.13 5.02
C LEU A 91 -12.81 -9.31 6.26
N VAL A 92 -13.10 -8.01 6.27
CA VAL A 92 -12.91 -7.16 7.46
C VAL A 92 -13.80 -7.62 8.62
N ALA A 93 -15.05 -8.02 8.35
CA ALA A 93 -15.93 -8.61 9.37
C ALA A 93 -15.40 -9.94 9.95
N MET A 94 -14.49 -10.60 9.23
CA MET A 94 -13.78 -11.83 9.66
C MET A 94 -12.35 -11.55 10.16
N ASN A 95 -12.05 -10.32 10.58
CA ASN A 95 -10.73 -9.88 11.05
C ASN A 95 -9.60 -10.00 9.99
N VAL A 96 -9.94 -9.85 8.70
CA VAL A 96 -8.96 -9.86 7.61
C VAL A 96 -9.08 -8.58 6.80
N GLN A 97 -8.11 -7.69 6.96
CA GLN A 97 -7.98 -6.49 6.14
C GLN A 97 -7.45 -6.86 4.75
N VAL A 98 -8.01 -6.25 3.70
CA VAL A 98 -7.61 -6.46 2.31
C VAL A 98 -7.10 -5.16 1.71
N ARG A 99 -5.98 -5.22 1.03
CA ARG A 99 -5.43 -4.11 0.25
C ARG A 99 -5.06 -4.61 -1.15
N ARG A 100 -5.28 -3.80 -2.16
CA ARG A 100 -4.77 -4.05 -3.51
C ARG A 100 -3.30 -3.65 -3.58
N ARG A 101 -2.45 -4.51 -4.16
CA ARG A 101 -1.12 -4.08 -4.56
C ARG A 101 -1.25 -3.04 -5.67
N VAL A 102 -0.69 -1.87 -5.46
CA VAL A 102 -0.58 -0.85 -6.50
C VAL A 102 0.69 -1.13 -7.29
N PRO A 103 0.63 -1.34 -8.63
CA PRO A 103 1.81 -1.46 -9.45
C PRO A 103 2.73 -0.23 -9.28
N ALA A 104 4.04 -0.45 -9.26
CA ALA A 104 5.01 0.64 -9.10
C ALA A 104 4.84 1.73 -10.17
N ALA A 105 4.38 1.35 -11.37
CA ALA A 105 4.16 2.27 -12.48
C ALA A 105 2.99 3.24 -12.28
N GLU A 106 1.98 2.89 -11.46
CA GLU A 106 0.78 3.70 -11.25
C GLU A 106 0.94 4.77 -10.15
N ALA A 107 1.94 4.63 -9.30
CA ALA A 107 2.12 5.50 -8.14
C ALA A 107 3.58 5.93 -8.03
N VAL A 108 4.02 6.73 -8.99
CA VAL A 108 5.32 7.41 -8.89
C VAL A 108 5.13 8.62 -7.98
N PRO A 109 5.72 8.65 -6.77
CA PRO A 109 5.69 9.84 -5.94
C PRO A 109 6.47 10.96 -6.62
N ASP A 110 6.06 12.20 -6.41
CA ASP A 110 6.93 13.34 -6.73
C ASP A 110 8.14 13.28 -5.78
N LEU A 111 9.29 12.93 -6.33
CA LEU A 111 10.51 12.70 -5.55
C LEU A 111 11.04 13.98 -4.94
N ALA A 112 10.96 15.09 -5.69
CA ALA A 112 11.41 16.38 -5.21
C ALA A 112 10.51 16.88 -4.08
N GLU A 113 9.19 16.70 -4.19
CA GLU A 113 8.23 17.01 -3.14
C GLU A 113 8.44 16.14 -1.89
N ALA A 114 8.57 14.81 -2.08
CA ALA A 114 8.78 13.88 -0.97
C ALA A 114 10.07 14.22 -0.20
N ARG A 115 11.17 14.45 -0.90
CA ARG A 115 12.44 14.87 -0.32
C ARG A 115 12.32 16.21 0.40
N GLY A 116 11.68 17.18 -0.24
CA GLY A 116 11.50 18.55 0.30
C GLY A 116 10.71 18.57 1.60
N LYS A 117 9.70 17.71 1.76
CA LYS A 117 8.93 17.57 3.02
C LYS A 117 9.80 17.17 4.21
N HIS A 118 10.88 16.46 3.97
CA HIS A 118 11.84 16.03 5.00
C HIS A 118 13.08 16.91 5.09
N GLY A 119 13.12 18.02 4.33
CA GLY A 119 14.24 18.97 4.34
C GLY A 119 15.57 18.44 3.81
N LEU A 120 15.53 17.31 3.08
CA LEU A 120 16.72 16.66 2.56
C LEU A 120 17.24 17.33 1.29
N SER A 121 18.56 17.46 1.17
CA SER A 121 19.21 17.79 -0.11
C SER A 121 19.16 16.59 -1.08
N GLN A 122 19.38 16.84 -2.36
CA GLN A 122 19.48 15.76 -3.36
C GLN A 122 20.58 14.75 -3.01
N ARG A 123 21.69 15.22 -2.46
CA ARG A 123 22.80 14.36 -2.06
C ARG A 123 22.42 13.45 -0.91
N GLU A 124 21.87 14.01 0.17
CA GLU A 124 21.42 13.23 1.33
C GLU A 124 20.37 12.19 0.93
N PHE A 125 19.42 12.60 0.09
CA PHE A 125 18.38 11.66 -0.35
C PHE A 125 18.92 10.57 -1.28
N ALA A 126 19.89 10.87 -2.15
CA ALA A 126 20.57 9.88 -2.97
C ALA A 126 21.35 8.89 -2.12
N ASP A 127 22.07 9.40 -1.11
CA ASP A 127 22.82 8.56 -0.16
C ASP A 127 21.86 7.63 0.63
N LEU A 128 20.72 8.13 1.09
CA LEU A 128 19.69 7.32 1.78
C LEU A 128 19.09 6.23 0.88
N LEU A 129 18.90 6.52 -0.40
CA LEU A 129 18.38 5.56 -1.38
C LEU A 129 19.45 4.59 -1.90
N GLY A 130 20.73 4.81 -1.59
CA GLY A 130 21.85 4.03 -2.09
C GLY A 130 22.09 4.22 -3.60
N VAL A 131 21.79 5.41 -4.14
CA VAL A 131 21.95 5.72 -5.57
C VAL A 131 22.91 6.90 -5.76
N ASP A 132 23.49 7.00 -6.97
CA ASP A 132 24.27 8.18 -7.34
C ASP A 132 23.39 9.44 -7.44
N VAL A 133 23.90 10.57 -6.98
CA VAL A 133 23.16 11.84 -6.96
C VAL A 133 22.71 12.27 -8.37
N ARG A 134 23.49 11.96 -9.41
CA ARG A 134 23.13 12.25 -10.78
C ARG A 134 21.98 11.39 -11.27
N THR A 135 21.89 10.16 -10.78
CA THR A 135 20.76 9.26 -11.04
C THR A 135 19.48 9.84 -10.45
N LEU A 136 19.51 10.28 -9.19
CA LEU A 136 18.37 10.94 -8.54
C LEU A 136 17.96 12.22 -9.28
N GLN A 137 18.92 13.07 -9.68
CA GLN A 137 18.67 14.27 -10.46
C GLN A 137 17.96 13.98 -11.79
N ASN A 138 18.39 12.93 -12.49
CA ASN A 138 17.75 12.51 -13.74
C ASN A 138 16.30 12.04 -13.51
N TRP A 139 16.04 11.37 -12.39
CA TRP A 139 14.69 10.95 -12.02
C TRP A 139 13.79 12.14 -11.65
N GLU A 140 14.27 13.07 -10.81
CA GLU A 140 13.52 14.30 -10.44
C GLU A 140 13.23 15.20 -11.66
N GLN A 141 14.11 15.20 -12.65
CA GLN A 141 13.94 15.96 -13.89
C GLN A 141 13.15 15.20 -14.97
N GLY A 142 12.73 13.97 -14.70
CA GLY A 142 12.00 13.14 -15.65
C GLY A 142 12.81 12.68 -16.87
N ARG A 143 14.14 12.80 -16.84
CA ARG A 143 15.02 12.36 -17.94
C ARG A 143 15.08 10.84 -18.02
N ASN A 144 15.10 10.19 -16.90
CA ASN A 144 15.05 8.73 -16.76
C ASN A 144 13.97 8.36 -15.76
N ARG A 145 13.41 7.17 -15.92
CA ARG A 145 12.43 6.64 -14.98
C ARG A 145 13.12 5.71 -13.99
N PRO A 146 12.83 5.82 -12.67
CA PRO A 146 13.30 4.84 -11.69
C PRO A 146 12.81 3.44 -12.05
N ASP A 147 13.61 2.43 -11.74
CA ASP A 147 13.17 1.04 -11.87
C ASP A 147 12.09 0.69 -10.84
N PRO A 148 11.36 -0.44 -11.00
CA PRO A 148 10.28 -0.81 -10.10
C PRO A 148 10.70 -1.02 -8.64
N ALA A 149 11.94 -1.41 -8.37
CA ALA A 149 12.45 -1.60 -7.01
C ALA A 149 12.70 -0.24 -6.35
N ALA A 150 13.37 0.67 -7.04
CA ALA A 150 13.59 2.04 -6.60
C ALA A 150 12.25 2.75 -6.32
N LEU A 151 11.25 2.64 -7.24
CA LEU A 151 9.92 3.19 -7.03
C LEU A 151 9.22 2.63 -5.79
N SER A 152 9.39 1.33 -5.52
CA SER A 152 8.81 0.72 -4.31
C SER A 152 9.44 1.27 -3.05
N LEU A 153 10.76 1.43 -3.03
CA LEU A 153 11.51 2.01 -1.90
C LEU A 153 11.12 3.48 -1.66
N MET A 154 11.04 4.27 -2.71
CA MET A 154 10.60 5.67 -2.65
C MET A 154 9.17 5.82 -2.12
N ARG A 155 8.29 4.86 -2.42
CA ARG A 155 6.94 4.84 -1.85
C ARG A 155 6.95 4.53 -0.36
N VAL A 156 7.83 3.65 0.11
CA VAL A 156 8.00 3.41 1.54
C VAL A 156 8.45 4.72 2.21
N PHE A 157 9.47 5.38 1.68
CA PHE A 157 9.92 6.68 2.19
C PHE A 157 8.81 7.73 2.24
N ALA A 158 8.02 7.86 1.16
CA ALA A 158 6.96 8.86 1.07
C ALA A 158 5.76 8.62 2.01
N HIS A 159 5.49 7.37 2.40
CA HIS A 159 4.30 6.99 3.19
C HIS A 159 4.61 6.56 4.62
N ALA A 160 5.82 6.12 4.89
CA ALA A 160 6.25 5.60 6.19
C ALA A 160 7.76 5.86 6.37
N PRO A 161 8.17 7.14 6.47
CA PRO A 161 9.58 7.51 6.56
C PRO A 161 10.27 6.89 7.78
N GLU A 162 9.56 6.73 8.88
CA GLU A 162 10.06 6.07 10.09
C GLU A 162 10.41 4.58 9.85
N VAL A 163 9.60 3.86 9.08
CA VAL A 163 9.87 2.46 8.71
C VAL A 163 11.04 2.38 7.73
N PHE A 164 11.13 3.36 6.83
CA PHE A 164 12.25 3.46 5.90
C PHE A 164 13.55 3.69 6.67
N GLU A 165 13.58 4.66 7.59
CA GLU A 165 14.74 4.99 8.42
C GLU A 165 15.18 3.79 9.25
N GLU A 166 14.25 3.11 9.93
CA GLU A 166 14.53 1.90 10.71
C GLU A 166 15.12 0.78 9.84
N ALA A 167 14.66 0.65 8.58
CA ALA A 167 15.13 -0.40 7.67
C ALA A 167 16.54 -0.17 7.11
N ILE A 168 17.01 1.09 7.02
CA ILE A 168 18.31 1.45 6.44
C ILE A 168 19.35 1.88 7.47
N SER A 169 19.00 1.96 8.75
CA SER A 169 19.89 2.40 9.83
C SER A 169 20.04 1.33 10.90
N GLU A 170 21.17 1.38 11.58
CA GLU A 170 21.42 0.59 12.79
C GLU A 170 21.61 1.54 13.98
N PRO A 171 21.06 1.21 15.18
CA PRO A 171 21.27 2.04 16.35
C PRO A 171 22.75 2.03 16.76
N ILE A 172 23.33 3.20 16.93
CA ILE A 172 24.66 3.33 17.53
C ILE A 172 24.49 3.07 19.03
N VAL A 173 24.85 1.87 19.46
CA VAL A 173 24.83 1.49 20.89
C VAL A 173 26.06 2.11 21.54
N PRO A 174 25.89 2.92 22.62
CA PRO A 174 27.01 3.54 23.35
C PRO A 174 27.84 2.54 24.14
#